data_832d7696f98e2ccc63c43467b8a68fe2
#
_entry.id   832d7696f98e2ccc63c43467b8a68fe2
#
_cell.length_a   1.000
_cell.length_b   1.000
_cell.length_c   1.000
_cell.angle_alpha   90.00
_cell.angle_beta   90.00
_cell.angle_gamma   90.00
#
_symmetry.space_group_name_H-M   'P 1'
#
loop_
_entity.id
_entity.type
_entity.pdbx_description
1 polymer ?
#
loop_
_entity_poly.entity_id
_entity_poly.type
_entity_poly.pdbx_seq_one_letter_code
_entity_poly.pdbx_strand_id
1 'polypeptide(L)'
;MSNLDARTVSGFGKEWARFDQSGVGSAEMARYFDMYFGEFPWDALPKNAAGFDLGCGSGRWARLVAPRVGTLHCIDASADALAVAKDALADSGNCVFHHASVDAIPLADGSMDFGY
;
A
#
# COMPACT_ATOMS: atom_id res chain seq x y z
N MET A 1 10.80 -6.98 -18.56
CA MET A 1 9.49 -7.57 -18.93
C MET A 1 8.70 -7.86 -17.66
N SER A 2 7.45 -7.53 -17.68
CA SER A 2 6.59 -7.81 -16.54
C SER A 2 6.31 -9.31 -16.44
N ASN A 3 6.39 -9.85 -15.22
CA ASN A 3 6.03 -11.22 -14.95
C ASN A 3 4.52 -11.39 -14.76
N LEU A 4 3.76 -10.30 -14.84
CA LEU A 4 2.35 -10.30 -14.58
C LEU A 4 1.57 -10.44 -15.88
N ASP A 5 0.75 -11.49 -15.93
CA ASP A 5 -0.26 -11.67 -16.96
C ASP A 5 -1.40 -10.68 -16.69
N ALA A 6 -1.85 -9.98 -17.71
CA ALA A 6 -2.92 -8.98 -17.58
C ALA A 6 -4.20 -9.60 -17.02
N ARG A 7 -4.50 -10.84 -17.38
CA ARG A 7 -5.68 -11.54 -16.89
C ARG A 7 -5.54 -11.85 -15.40
N THR A 8 -4.37 -12.29 -14.96
CA THR A 8 -4.09 -12.55 -13.55
C THR A 8 -4.19 -11.27 -12.72
N VAL A 9 -3.61 -10.18 -13.20
CA VAL A 9 -3.68 -8.89 -12.54
C VAL A 9 -5.11 -8.40 -12.40
N SER A 10 -5.90 -8.50 -13.47
CA SER A 10 -7.30 -8.07 -13.46
C SER A 10 -8.13 -8.91 -12.49
N GLY A 11 -7.94 -10.23 -12.48
CA GLY A 11 -8.65 -11.13 -11.56
C GLY A 11 -8.31 -10.84 -10.11
N PHE A 12 -7.03 -10.62 -9.82
CA PHE A 12 -6.56 -10.29 -8.49
C PHE A 12 -7.14 -8.96 -8.01
N GLY A 13 -7.18 -7.94 -8.90
CA GLY A 13 -7.75 -6.64 -8.56
C GLY A 13 -9.23 -6.71 -8.23
N LYS A 14 -9.99 -7.52 -8.98
CA LYS A 14 -11.42 -7.72 -8.72
C LYS A 14 -11.64 -8.40 -7.37
N GLU A 15 -10.79 -9.35 -7.01
CA GLU A 15 -10.85 -10.00 -5.72
C GLU A 15 -10.59 -9.02 -4.59
N TRP A 16 -9.57 -8.17 -4.70
CA TRP A 16 -9.26 -7.15 -3.72
C TRP A 16 -10.39 -6.12 -3.60
N ALA A 17 -10.99 -5.72 -4.70
CA ALA A 17 -12.12 -4.79 -4.68
C ALA A 17 -13.33 -5.39 -3.96
N ARG A 18 -13.55 -6.71 -4.10
CA ARG A 18 -14.62 -7.42 -3.43
C ARG A 18 -14.39 -7.55 -1.93
N PHE A 19 -13.13 -7.76 -1.54
CA PHE A 19 -12.73 -7.93 -0.15
C PHE A 19 -12.13 -6.64 0.43
N ASP A 20 -12.77 -5.51 0.17
CA ASP A 20 -12.30 -4.26 0.75
C ASP A 20 -12.37 -4.32 2.29
N GLN A 21 -11.89 -3.28 2.95
CA GLN A 21 -11.68 -3.28 4.38
C GLN A 21 -12.95 -3.12 5.21
N SER A 22 -14.10 -2.95 4.58
CA SER A 22 -15.34 -2.68 5.31
C SER A 22 -15.80 -3.85 6.18
N GLY A 23 -15.39 -5.08 5.83
CA GLY A 23 -15.76 -6.28 6.59
C GLY A 23 -14.82 -6.61 7.75
N VAL A 24 -13.75 -5.84 7.95
CA VAL A 24 -12.75 -6.12 8.99
C VAL A 24 -12.79 -5.02 10.04
N GLY A 25 -13.00 -5.38 11.29
CA GLY A 25 -13.04 -4.42 12.39
C GLY A 25 -11.71 -3.73 12.63
N SER A 26 -11.76 -2.48 13.09
CA SER A 26 -10.55 -1.68 13.34
C SER A 26 -9.62 -2.32 14.36
N ALA A 27 -10.17 -2.91 15.42
CA ALA A 27 -9.37 -3.57 16.45
C ALA A 27 -8.65 -4.80 15.90
N GLU A 28 -9.32 -5.56 15.03
CA GLU A 28 -8.73 -6.74 14.40
C GLU A 28 -7.60 -6.35 13.45
N MET A 29 -7.81 -5.29 12.68
CA MET A 29 -6.77 -4.76 11.78
C MET A 29 -5.56 -4.28 12.56
N ALA A 30 -5.76 -3.58 13.68
CA ALA A 30 -4.67 -3.13 14.54
C ALA A 30 -3.85 -4.30 15.08
N ARG A 31 -4.52 -5.38 15.45
CA ARG A 31 -3.85 -6.59 15.94
C ARG A 31 -3.00 -7.24 14.85
N TYR A 32 -3.54 -7.36 13.63
CA TYR A 32 -2.79 -7.90 12.52
C TYR A 32 -1.60 -7.00 12.15
N PHE A 33 -1.80 -5.69 12.22
CA PHE A 33 -0.72 -4.74 11.97
C PHE A 33 0.42 -4.94 12.98
N ASP A 34 0.11 -5.08 14.26
CA ASP A 34 1.12 -5.32 15.29
C ASP A 34 1.86 -6.63 15.07
N MET A 35 1.18 -7.68 14.59
CA MET A 35 1.82 -8.94 14.26
C MET A 35 2.89 -8.79 13.17
N TYR A 36 2.60 -8.02 12.13
CA TYR A 36 3.48 -7.90 10.98
C TYR A 36 4.49 -6.76 11.10
N PHE A 37 4.12 -5.69 11.78
CA PHE A 37 4.90 -4.45 11.81
C PHE A 37 5.29 -4.00 13.21
N GLY A 38 4.96 -4.76 14.25
CA GLY A 38 5.21 -4.34 15.64
C GLY A 38 6.67 -4.13 15.97
N GLU A 39 7.57 -4.88 15.31
CA GLU A 39 9.01 -4.76 15.51
C GLU A 39 9.68 -3.77 14.55
N PHE A 40 8.91 -3.19 13.64
CA PHE A 40 9.46 -2.22 12.70
C PHE A 40 9.85 -0.94 13.46
N PRO A 41 11.07 -0.40 13.23
CA PRO A 41 11.55 0.73 14.03
C PRO A 41 11.00 2.06 13.56
N TRP A 42 9.71 2.29 13.77
CA TRP A 42 9.03 3.52 13.35
C TRP A 42 9.72 4.78 13.88
N ASP A 43 10.21 4.74 15.12
CA ASP A 43 10.86 5.89 15.77
C ASP A 43 12.23 6.21 15.17
N ALA A 44 12.83 5.26 14.44
CA ALA A 44 14.10 5.47 13.78
C ALA A 44 13.97 6.19 12.43
N LEU A 45 12.74 6.33 11.92
CA LEU A 45 12.51 7.01 10.65
C LEU A 45 12.53 8.53 10.83
N PRO A 46 12.94 9.28 9.78
CA PRO A 46 12.77 10.74 9.79
C PRO A 46 11.31 11.15 9.96
N LYS A 47 11.07 12.34 10.48
CA LYS A 47 9.70 12.84 10.67
C LYS A 47 8.89 12.89 9.39
N ASN A 48 9.55 13.16 8.27
CA ASN A 48 8.92 13.23 6.95
C ASN A 48 9.34 12.05 6.06
N ALA A 49 9.50 10.88 6.66
CA ALA A 49 9.91 9.68 5.94
C ALA A 49 9.03 9.43 4.72
N ALA A 50 9.67 9.00 3.64
CA ALA A 50 8.99 8.57 2.42
C ALA A 50 9.17 7.05 2.27
N GLY A 51 8.08 6.34 2.11
CA GLY A 51 8.11 4.90 1.95
C GLY A 51 7.20 4.44 0.83
N PHE A 52 7.24 3.13 0.55
CA PHE A 52 6.36 2.56 -0.46
C PHE A 52 5.76 1.25 0.01
N ASP A 53 4.54 1.01 -0.48
CA ASP A 53 3.78 -0.23 -0.30
C ASP A 53 3.71 -0.89 -1.67
N LEU A 54 4.46 -1.96 -1.85
CA LEU A 54 4.53 -2.68 -3.12
C LEU A 54 3.45 -3.75 -3.16
N GLY A 55 2.53 -3.62 -4.10
CA GLY A 55 1.35 -4.47 -4.13
C GLY A 55 0.35 -4.04 -3.06
N CYS A 56 0.02 -2.74 -3.01
CA CYS A 56 -0.78 -2.18 -1.93
C CYS A 56 -2.23 -2.70 -1.88
N GLY A 57 -2.72 -3.30 -2.96
CA GLY A 57 -4.08 -3.81 -3.02
C GLY A 57 -5.10 -2.71 -2.72
N SER A 58 -6.03 -2.99 -1.84
CA SER A 58 -7.07 -2.04 -1.43
C SER A 58 -6.63 -1.01 -0.39
N GLY A 59 -5.34 -0.97 -0.05
CA GLY A 59 -4.83 -0.06 0.95
C GLY A 59 -4.90 -0.58 2.38
N ARG A 60 -4.99 -1.88 2.53
CA ARG A 60 -5.17 -2.55 3.81
C ARG A 60 -4.12 -2.14 4.85
N TRP A 61 -2.84 -2.25 4.51
CA TRP A 61 -1.75 -1.86 5.39
C TRP A 61 -1.44 -0.37 5.30
N ALA A 62 -1.58 0.21 4.10
CA ALA A 62 -1.32 1.63 3.86
C ALA A 62 -2.14 2.53 4.78
N ARG A 63 -3.37 2.15 5.07
CA ARG A 63 -4.25 2.90 5.98
C ARG A 63 -3.62 3.07 7.36
N LEU A 64 -2.87 2.06 7.82
CA LEU A 64 -2.23 2.07 9.13
C LEU A 64 -0.82 2.66 9.09
N VAL A 65 -0.15 2.56 7.95
CA VAL A 65 1.20 3.11 7.78
C VAL A 65 1.19 4.61 7.50
N ALA A 66 0.26 5.08 6.66
CA ALA A 66 0.23 6.48 6.22
C ALA A 66 0.27 7.48 7.37
N PRO A 67 -0.47 7.30 8.49
CA PRO A 67 -0.41 8.24 9.60
C PRO A 67 0.96 8.33 10.30
N ARG A 68 1.83 7.36 10.05
CA ARG A 68 3.13 7.25 10.73
C ARG A 68 4.29 7.87 9.94
N VAL A 69 4.02 8.31 8.71
CA VAL A 69 5.09 8.73 7.78
C VAL A 69 4.71 10.04 7.09
N GLY A 70 5.67 10.63 6.40
CA GLY A 70 5.43 11.88 5.66
C GLY A 70 4.73 11.63 4.33
N THR A 71 5.19 10.64 3.57
CA THR A 71 4.61 10.29 2.28
C THR A 71 4.66 8.78 2.09
N LEU A 72 3.55 8.21 1.62
CA LEU A 72 3.47 6.79 1.31
C LEU A 72 3.09 6.60 -0.14
N HIS A 73 3.96 5.95 -0.91
CA HIS A 73 3.73 5.59 -2.30
C HIS A 73 3.09 4.22 -2.36
N CYS A 74 1.87 4.17 -2.87
CA CYS A 74 1.09 2.93 -2.98
C CYS A 74 1.16 2.44 -4.42
N ILE A 75 1.75 1.28 -4.64
CA ILE A 75 2.05 0.75 -5.96
C ILE A 75 1.28 -0.55 -6.16
N ASP A 76 0.55 -0.65 -7.25
CA ASP A 76 -0.12 -1.89 -7.61
C ASP A 76 -0.25 -2.00 -9.13
N ALA A 77 -0.21 -3.24 -9.62
CA ALA A 77 -0.39 -3.54 -11.03
C ALA A 77 -1.87 -3.57 -11.42
N SER A 78 -2.77 -3.58 -10.47
CA SER A 78 -4.22 -3.62 -10.71
C SER A 78 -4.85 -2.24 -10.55
N ALA A 79 -5.42 -1.72 -11.63
CA ALA A 79 -6.14 -0.46 -11.59
C ALA A 79 -7.38 -0.55 -10.70
N ASP A 80 -8.04 -1.70 -10.67
CA ASP A 80 -9.22 -1.93 -9.83
C ASP A 80 -8.87 -1.84 -8.34
N ALA A 81 -7.76 -2.46 -7.94
CA ALA A 81 -7.30 -2.40 -6.56
C ALA A 81 -6.91 -0.98 -6.16
N LEU A 82 -6.21 -0.26 -7.05
CA LEU A 82 -5.83 1.12 -6.78
C LEU A 82 -7.04 2.05 -6.64
N ALA A 83 -8.11 1.81 -7.39
CA ALA A 83 -9.32 2.60 -7.26
C ALA A 83 -9.92 2.45 -5.86
N VAL A 84 -9.94 1.22 -5.32
CA VAL A 84 -10.40 0.96 -3.95
C VAL A 84 -9.47 1.62 -2.94
N ALA A 85 -8.15 1.52 -3.15
CA ALA A 85 -7.17 2.13 -2.26
C ALA A 85 -7.31 3.65 -2.21
N LYS A 86 -7.47 4.29 -3.36
CA LYS A 86 -7.66 5.75 -3.43
C LYS A 86 -8.86 6.20 -2.62
N ASP A 87 -9.94 5.45 -2.70
CA ASP A 87 -11.17 5.75 -1.97
C ASP A 87 -10.97 5.56 -0.46
N ALA A 88 -10.36 4.44 -0.09
CA ALA A 88 -10.11 4.11 1.31
C ALA A 88 -9.12 5.07 1.99
N LEU A 89 -8.18 5.64 1.22
CA LEU A 89 -7.12 6.51 1.73
C LEU A 89 -7.36 7.99 1.41
N ALA A 90 -8.56 8.34 1.00
CA ALA A 90 -8.89 9.71 0.59
C ALA A 90 -8.58 10.75 1.68
N ASP A 91 -8.80 10.39 2.94
CA ASP A 91 -8.60 11.30 4.06
C ASP A 91 -7.16 11.36 4.57
N SER A 92 -6.28 10.47 4.10
CA SER A 92 -4.89 10.43 4.58
C SER A 92 -4.07 11.63 4.10
N GLY A 93 -4.31 12.09 2.88
CA GLY A 93 -3.67 13.29 2.34
C GLY A 93 -2.21 13.15 1.95
N ASN A 94 -1.54 12.06 2.32
CA ASN A 94 -0.11 11.85 2.07
C ASN A 94 0.20 10.59 1.24
N CYS A 95 -0.79 10.00 0.61
CA CYS A 95 -0.61 8.83 -0.23
C CYS A 95 -0.51 9.22 -1.70
N VAL A 96 0.47 8.65 -2.41
CA VAL A 96 0.66 8.83 -3.84
C VAL A 96 0.48 7.46 -4.50
N PHE A 97 -0.37 7.39 -5.53
CA PHE A 97 -0.74 6.12 -6.14
C PHE A 97 -0.07 5.93 -7.48
N HIS A 98 0.49 4.74 -7.69
CA HIS A 98 1.18 4.39 -8.92
C HIS A 98 0.63 3.08 -9.48
N HIS A 99 0.13 3.12 -10.71
CA HIS A 99 -0.28 1.93 -11.44
C HIS A 99 0.94 1.39 -12.16
N ALA A 100 1.62 0.42 -11.56
CA ALA A 100 2.86 -0.12 -12.09
C ALA A 100 3.07 -1.54 -11.60
N SER A 101 3.87 -2.30 -12.35
CA SER A 101 4.26 -3.65 -11.95
C SER A 101 5.56 -3.61 -11.14
N VAL A 102 5.83 -4.72 -10.44
CA VAL A 102 6.98 -4.85 -9.54
C VAL A 102 8.32 -4.72 -10.28
N ASP A 103 8.36 -5.03 -11.57
CA ASP A 103 9.57 -4.92 -12.39
C ASP A 103 9.73 -3.56 -13.07
N ALA A 104 8.85 -2.61 -12.78
CA ALA A 104 8.88 -1.27 -13.35
C ALA A 104 8.41 -0.22 -12.34
N ILE A 105 9.00 -0.25 -11.15
CA ILE A 105 8.65 0.65 -10.06
C ILE A 105 9.05 2.08 -10.42
N PRO A 106 8.12 3.05 -10.41
CA PRO A 106 8.39 4.42 -10.85
C PRO A 106 8.99 5.30 -9.75
N LEU A 107 9.93 4.77 -9.00
CA LEU A 107 10.61 5.49 -7.92
C LEU A 107 12.11 5.48 -8.18
N ALA A 108 12.78 6.59 -7.92
CA ALA A 108 14.22 6.70 -8.11
C ALA A 108 14.95 5.80 -7.11
N ASP A 109 16.08 5.22 -7.53
CA ASP A 109 16.91 4.41 -6.65
C ASP A 109 17.36 5.24 -5.44
N GLY A 110 17.23 4.64 -4.26
CA GLY A 110 17.67 5.29 -3.03
C GLY A 110 16.82 6.47 -2.58
N SER A 111 15.65 6.69 -3.19
CA SER A 111 14.79 7.83 -2.86
C SER A 111 13.87 7.58 -1.67
N MET A 112 13.71 6.31 -1.25
CA MET A 112 12.79 5.94 -0.18
C MET A 112 13.52 5.59 1.10
N ASP A 113 12.91 5.89 2.23
CA ASP A 113 13.45 5.54 3.56
C ASP A 113 13.10 4.10 3.94
N PHE A 114 12.00 3.56 3.42
CA PHE A 114 11.58 2.18 3.69
C PHE A 114 10.62 1.70 2.59
N GLY A 115 10.35 0.39 2.63
CA GLY A 115 9.37 -0.22 1.74
C GLY A 115 8.93 -1.59 2.25
N TYR A 116 7.78 -2.00 1.80
CA TYR A 116 7.26 -3.33 2.13
C TYR A 116 6.28 -3.85 1.08
#